data_559db23626b3356d174ce95f84a3f4ed
#
_entry.id   559db23626b3356d174ce95f84a3f4ed
#
_cell.length_a   1.000
_cell.length_b   1.000
_cell.length_c   1.000
_cell.angle_alpha   90.00
_cell.angle_beta   90.00
_cell.angle_gamma   90.00
#
_symmetry.space_group_name_H-M   'P 1'
#
loop_
_entity.id
_entity.type
_entity.pdbx_description
1 polymer ?
#
loop_
_entity_poly.entity_id
_entity_poly.type
_entity_poly.pdbx_seq_one_letter_code
_entity_poly.pdbx_strand_id
1 'polypeptide(L)'
;TKPGDYFVSSMGEESVILCRDRQGEVHIFLNSCTHRGMKVCRYDEGNSPVFSCPYHGWSFATDGKLVGVPYFKDAYNEKLDKSKWGLPEVPQMYNYKGSIWASWDKKAPPFLDYLGDMKMFLDLALDGRDGSEGGSEILGGVQKWTMPSNWKFAAENFAGDGYHNISHRSVDMVGIGPSGRGRRDGNEISTATRLNISFPELGHAAVVDMQPKDTAQVATYTNTLVVEEYFRGREAKRRESLGDRPNLIGMVGTVFPNMSYLARQPRSIAMWHPRGPDLTEAWRWFLIDKNTPDEVKEVLRHYYIRYSSPGGMTEQDDMENWNY
;
A
#
# COMPACT_ATOMS: atom_id res chain seq x y z
N THR A 1 0.68 12.01 -12.31
CA THR A 1 0.53 10.91 -13.26
C THR A 1 -0.07 11.41 -14.55
N LYS A 2 0.56 11.06 -15.67
CA LYS A 2 0.29 11.59 -17.01
C LYS A 2 -0.34 10.47 -17.87
N PRO A 3 -1.03 10.81 -18.98
CA PRO A 3 -1.40 9.80 -19.97
C PRO A 3 -0.20 8.97 -20.41
N GLY A 4 -0.39 7.67 -20.50
CA GLY A 4 0.66 6.68 -20.81
C GLY A 4 1.47 6.18 -19.62
N ASP A 5 1.36 6.79 -18.44
CA ASP A 5 1.99 6.24 -17.23
C ASP A 5 1.42 4.85 -16.93
N TYR A 6 2.30 3.92 -16.61
CA TYR A 6 1.93 2.58 -16.22
C TYR A 6 2.76 2.06 -15.05
N PHE A 7 2.17 1.11 -14.34
CA PHE A 7 2.78 0.38 -13.24
C PHE A 7 2.40 -1.10 -13.33
N VAL A 8 3.37 -2.01 -13.19
CA VAL A 8 3.13 -3.45 -13.21
C VAL A 8 3.00 -3.95 -11.77
N SER A 9 1.89 -4.61 -11.49
CA SER A 9 1.57 -5.19 -10.18
C SER A 9 1.15 -6.65 -10.31
N SER A 10 0.67 -7.22 -9.22
CA SER A 10 0.12 -8.57 -9.17
C SER A 10 -1.26 -8.57 -8.52
N MET A 11 -2.15 -9.42 -9.03
CA MET A 11 -3.43 -9.74 -8.42
C MET A 11 -3.50 -11.26 -8.24
N GLY A 12 -3.23 -11.74 -7.02
CA GLY A 12 -2.90 -13.13 -6.78
C GLY A 12 -1.60 -13.51 -7.48
N GLU A 13 -1.62 -14.55 -8.30
CA GLU A 13 -0.47 -15.01 -9.10
C GLU A 13 -0.35 -14.29 -10.46
N GLU A 14 -1.41 -13.57 -10.87
CA GLU A 14 -1.46 -12.91 -12.18
C GLU A 14 -0.76 -11.56 -12.17
N SER A 15 0.10 -11.34 -13.18
CA SER A 15 0.70 -10.02 -13.42
C SER A 15 -0.31 -9.10 -14.10
N VAL A 16 -0.43 -7.86 -13.63
CA VAL A 16 -1.34 -6.86 -14.20
C VAL A 16 -0.61 -5.57 -14.57
N ILE A 17 -1.13 -4.87 -15.58
CA ILE A 17 -0.69 -3.53 -15.98
C ILE A 17 -1.75 -2.54 -15.52
N LEU A 18 -1.42 -1.70 -14.54
CA LEU A 18 -2.19 -0.53 -14.18
C LEU A 18 -1.71 0.63 -15.06
N CYS A 19 -2.56 1.26 -15.82
CA CYS A 19 -2.13 2.36 -16.69
C CYS A 19 -3.18 3.46 -16.80
N ARG A 20 -2.73 4.62 -17.26
CA ARG A 20 -3.59 5.75 -17.57
C ARG A 20 -3.67 5.94 -19.07
N ASP A 21 -4.87 5.94 -19.63
CA ASP A 21 -5.09 6.13 -21.05
C ASP A 21 -4.91 7.60 -21.48
N ARG A 22 -5.13 7.87 -22.78
CA ARG A 22 -5.02 9.21 -23.36
C ARG A 22 -6.08 10.19 -22.87
N GLN A 23 -7.23 9.67 -22.41
CA GLN A 23 -8.33 10.43 -21.84
C GLN A 23 -8.13 10.75 -20.36
N GLY A 24 -7.14 10.10 -19.73
CA GLY A 24 -6.84 10.23 -18.31
C GLY A 24 -7.52 9.19 -17.45
N GLU A 25 -8.28 8.24 -18.05
CA GLU A 25 -8.91 7.15 -17.34
C GLU A 25 -7.89 6.08 -16.93
N VAL A 26 -8.14 5.45 -15.81
CA VAL A 26 -7.28 4.39 -15.25
C VAL A 26 -7.83 3.03 -15.64
N HIS A 27 -6.98 2.15 -16.12
CA HIS A 27 -7.30 0.79 -16.52
C HIS A 27 -6.38 -0.21 -15.84
N ILE A 28 -6.87 -1.43 -15.64
CA ILE A 28 -6.05 -2.57 -15.20
C ILE A 28 -6.26 -3.72 -16.18
N PHE A 29 -5.19 -4.14 -16.83
CA PHE A 29 -5.19 -5.24 -17.78
C PHE A 29 -4.35 -6.41 -17.29
N LEU A 30 -4.75 -7.63 -17.64
CA LEU A 30 -3.86 -8.78 -17.53
C LEU A 30 -2.59 -8.53 -18.35
N ASN A 31 -1.43 -8.65 -17.75
CA ASN A 31 -0.14 -8.46 -18.42
C ASN A 31 0.23 -9.68 -19.27
N SER A 32 -0.65 -10.05 -20.18
CA SER A 32 -0.53 -11.23 -21.03
C SER A 32 -1.02 -10.95 -22.43
N CYS A 33 -0.14 -11.07 -23.42
CA CYS A 33 -0.47 -10.88 -24.82
C CYS A 33 -1.52 -11.91 -25.28
N THR A 34 -2.63 -11.44 -25.81
CA THR A 34 -3.73 -12.29 -26.27
C THR A 34 -3.36 -13.22 -27.43
N HIS A 35 -2.21 -12.98 -28.09
CA HIS A 35 -1.71 -13.88 -29.11
C HIS A 35 -1.20 -15.21 -28.52
N ARG A 36 -0.21 -15.19 -27.60
CA ARG A 36 0.45 -16.38 -27.02
C ARG A 36 0.90 -16.19 -25.57
N GLY A 37 0.26 -15.37 -24.77
CA GLY A 37 0.48 -15.29 -23.33
C GLY A 37 1.78 -14.63 -22.88
N MET A 38 2.60 -14.07 -23.78
CA MET A 38 3.83 -13.39 -23.37
C MET A 38 3.53 -12.14 -22.58
N LYS A 39 4.29 -11.87 -21.48
CA LYS A 39 4.22 -10.59 -20.76
C LYS A 39 4.47 -9.44 -21.72
N VAL A 40 3.52 -8.48 -21.75
CA VAL A 40 3.57 -7.32 -22.64
C VAL A 40 4.49 -6.26 -22.04
N CYS A 41 4.29 -5.90 -20.76
CA CYS A 41 5.16 -5.00 -20.00
C CYS A 41 6.11 -5.82 -19.12
N ARG A 42 7.42 -5.57 -19.27
CA ARG A 42 8.49 -6.27 -18.53
C ARG A 42 9.20 -5.36 -17.52
N TYR A 43 8.98 -4.07 -17.58
CA TYR A 43 9.49 -3.09 -16.64
C TYR A 43 8.42 -2.80 -15.60
N ASP A 44 8.83 -2.51 -14.38
CA ASP A 44 7.93 -2.30 -13.24
C ASP A 44 7.05 -1.07 -13.42
N GLU A 45 7.59 -0.02 -14.04
CA GLU A 45 6.87 1.22 -14.28
C GLU A 45 7.46 1.98 -15.48
N GLY A 46 6.72 2.94 -15.99
CA GLY A 46 7.18 3.81 -17.06
C GLY A 46 6.06 4.64 -17.67
N ASN A 47 6.37 5.25 -18.80
CA ASN A 47 5.39 5.97 -19.63
C ASN A 47 5.50 5.47 -21.06
N SER A 48 4.41 5.00 -21.63
CA SER A 48 4.35 4.50 -23.00
C SER A 48 2.98 4.79 -23.63
N PRO A 49 2.92 5.29 -24.86
CA PRO A 49 1.66 5.49 -25.57
C PRO A 49 1.04 4.19 -26.09
N VAL A 50 1.82 3.11 -26.13
CA VAL A 50 1.45 1.80 -26.71
C VAL A 50 2.27 0.71 -26.01
N PHE A 51 1.64 -0.41 -25.70
CA PHE A 51 2.29 -1.60 -25.16
C PHE A 51 2.56 -2.60 -26.31
N SER A 52 3.83 -2.85 -26.63
CA SER A 52 4.20 -3.76 -27.70
C SER A 52 4.73 -5.08 -27.14
N CYS A 53 4.12 -6.18 -27.54
CA CYS A 53 4.55 -7.52 -27.14
C CYS A 53 5.94 -7.85 -27.72
N PRO A 54 6.93 -8.18 -26.89
CA PRO A 54 8.29 -8.42 -27.36
C PRO A 54 8.45 -9.72 -28.14
N TYR A 55 7.42 -10.57 -28.16
CA TYR A 55 7.49 -11.86 -28.87
C TYR A 55 7.17 -11.73 -30.35
N HIS A 56 6.01 -11.17 -30.72
CA HIS A 56 5.60 -11.06 -32.13
C HIS A 56 5.14 -9.66 -32.53
N GLY A 57 5.42 -8.63 -31.69
CA GLY A 57 5.15 -7.23 -32.02
C GLY A 57 3.68 -6.82 -32.02
N TRP A 58 2.76 -7.65 -31.50
CA TRP A 58 1.38 -7.20 -31.29
C TRP A 58 1.39 -6.01 -30.36
N SER A 59 0.67 -4.96 -30.76
CA SER A 59 0.69 -3.68 -30.05
C SER A 59 -0.68 -3.30 -29.57
N PHE A 60 -0.77 -2.91 -28.30
CA PHE A 60 -2.00 -2.56 -27.62
C PHE A 60 -1.95 -1.09 -27.18
N ALA A 61 -3.02 -0.36 -27.42
CA ALA A 61 -3.16 0.99 -26.90
C ALA A 61 -3.37 0.98 -25.37
N THR A 62 -3.25 2.14 -24.74
CA THR A 62 -3.40 2.27 -23.28
C THR A 62 -4.84 2.05 -22.79
N ASP A 63 -5.83 1.99 -23.70
CA ASP A 63 -7.19 1.54 -23.45
C ASP A 63 -7.38 0.02 -23.70
N GLY A 64 -6.30 -0.74 -23.85
CA GLY A 64 -6.28 -2.18 -24.03
C GLY A 64 -6.56 -2.68 -25.45
N LYS A 65 -6.99 -1.85 -26.38
CA LYS A 65 -7.31 -2.27 -27.74
C LYS A 65 -6.09 -2.73 -28.54
N LEU A 66 -6.24 -3.81 -29.29
CA LEU A 66 -5.21 -4.24 -30.25
C LEU A 66 -5.16 -3.26 -31.42
N VAL A 67 -4.08 -2.53 -31.56
CA VAL A 67 -3.89 -1.50 -32.59
C VAL A 67 -2.91 -1.93 -33.70
N GLY A 68 -1.92 -2.73 -33.37
CA GLY A 68 -0.88 -3.16 -34.32
C GLY A 68 -0.70 -4.68 -34.36
N VAL A 69 -0.67 -5.23 -35.58
CA VAL A 69 -0.37 -6.64 -35.86
C VAL A 69 0.63 -6.67 -37.01
N PRO A 70 1.89 -7.11 -36.78
CA PRO A 70 2.86 -7.26 -37.85
C PRO A 70 2.37 -8.26 -38.92
N TYR A 71 2.72 -8.00 -40.15
CA TYR A 71 2.33 -8.83 -41.31
C TYR A 71 0.80 -9.01 -41.42
N PHE A 72 -0.02 -8.03 -40.99
CA PHE A 72 -1.46 -8.11 -40.95
C PHE A 72 -2.07 -8.49 -42.30
N LYS A 73 -1.53 -7.95 -43.40
CA LYS A 73 -1.94 -8.27 -44.77
C LYS A 73 -1.53 -9.69 -45.19
N ASP A 74 -0.24 -9.98 -44.99
CA ASP A 74 0.34 -11.22 -45.59
C ASP A 74 0.04 -12.46 -44.76
N ALA A 75 0.03 -12.36 -43.43
CA ALA A 75 -0.21 -13.50 -42.55
C ALA A 75 -1.69 -13.67 -42.15
N TYR A 76 -2.45 -12.58 -42.10
CA TYR A 76 -3.86 -12.62 -41.67
C TYR A 76 -4.86 -12.27 -42.77
N ASN A 77 -4.38 -11.98 -43.99
CA ASN A 77 -5.24 -11.55 -45.10
C ASN A 77 -6.17 -10.40 -44.75
N GLU A 78 -5.78 -9.52 -43.83
CA GLU A 78 -6.57 -8.41 -43.26
C GLU A 78 -7.90 -8.85 -42.59
N LYS A 79 -8.05 -10.16 -42.30
CA LYS A 79 -9.32 -10.74 -41.81
C LYS A 79 -9.38 -10.87 -40.27
N LEU A 80 -8.27 -10.59 -39.54
CA LEU A 80 -8.29 -10.65 -38.08
C LEU A 80 -9.15 -9.50 -37.54
N ASP A 81 -10.21 -9.85 -36.84
CA ASP A 81 -11.04 -8.86 -36.11
C ASP A 81 -10.31 -8.41 -34.84
N LYS A 82 -9.58 -7.31 -34.94
CA LYS A 82 -8.76 -6.77 -33.82
C LYS A 82 -9.58 -6.44 -32.59
N SER A 83 -10.89 -6.18 -32.72
CA SER A 83 -11.75 -5.82 -31.59
C SER A 83 -11.90 -6.96 -30.57
N LYS A 84 -11.64 -8.21 -31.00
CA LYS A 84 -11.74 -9.41 -30.16
C LYS A 84 -10.41 -9.79 -29.48
N TRP A 85 -9.33 -9.03 -29.73
CA TRP A 85 -7.98 -9.39 -29.31
C TRP A 85 -7.31 -8.31 -28.45
N GLY A 86 -8.09 -7.45 -27.82
CA GLY A 86 -7.60 -6.51 -26.81
C GLY A 86 -7.05 -7.23 -25.56
N LEU A 87 -6.29 -6.51 -24.74
CA LEU A 87 -5.87 -7.02 -23.43
C LEU A 87 -7.10 -7.26 -22.54
N PRO A 88 -7.18 -8.39 -21.83
CA PRO A 88 -8.26 -8.64 -20.89
C PRO A 88 -8.22 -7.61 -19.74
N GLU A 89 -9.29 -6.87 -19.58
CA GLU A 89 -9.44 -5.88 -18.51
C GLU A 89 -10.00 -6.51 -17.24
N VAL A 90 -9.51 -6.04 -16.10
CA VAL A 90 -10.03 -6.43 -14.79
C VAL A 90 -11.46 -5.93 -14.65
N PRO A 91 -12.43 -6.81 -14.34
CA PRO A 91 -13.85 -6.46 -14.43
C PRO A 91 -14.34 -5.47 -13.38
N GLN A 92 -13.65 -5.36 -12.25
CA GLN A 92 -13.99 -4.39 -11.21
C GLN A 92 -12.75 -3.66 -10.73
N MET A 93 -12.83 -2.33 -10.73
CA MET A 93 -11.80 -1.44 -10.21
C MET A 93 -12.44 -0.30 -9.42
N TYR A 94 -11.79 0.12 -8.35
CA TYR A 94 -12.21 1.25 -7.55
C TYR A 94 -11.01 2.09 -7.12
N ASN A 95 -11.13 3.42 -7.25
CA ASN A 95 -10.15 4.37 -6.76
C ASN A 95 -10.63 4.92 -5.41
N TYR A 96 -9.94 4.54 -4.34
CA TYR A 96 -10.22 5.02 -3.00
C TYR A 96 -9.08 5.90 -2.49
N LYS A 97 -9.33 7.21 -2.45
CA LYS A 97 -8.35 8.22 -1.95
C LYS A 97 -6.95 8.09 -2.60
N GLY A 98 -6.92 7.72 -3.88
CA GLY A 98 -5.68 7.52 -4.64
C GLY A 98 -5.09 6.10 -4.58
N SER A 99 -5.60 5.23 -3.73
CA SER A 99 -5.30 3.80 -3.77
C SER A 99 -6.24 3.09 -4.75
N ILE A 100 -5.68 2.19 -5.58
CA ILE A 100 -6.45 1.47 -6.60
C ILE A 100 -6.71 0.05 -6.13
N TRP A 101 -7.97 -0.33 -6.14
CA TRP A 101 -8.47 -1.64 -5.72
C TRP A 101 -9.14 -2.33 -6.89
N ALA A 102 -9.00 -3.64 -6.99
CA ALA A 102 -9.54 -4.38 -8.12
C ALA A 102 -9.91 -5.82 -7.76
N SER A 103 -10.82 -6.41 -8.52
CA SER A 103 -11.24 -7.80 -8.37
C SER A 103 -11.44 -8.47 -9.73
N TRP A 104 -11.00 -9.73 -9.85
CA TRP A 104 -11.31 -10.60 -10.98
C TRP A 104 -12.75 -11.12 -10.96
N ASP A 105 -13.40 -11.10 -9.81
CA ASP A 105 -14.78 -11.55 -9.69
C ASP A 105 -15.74 -10.43 -10.12
N LYS A 106 -16.45 -10.64 -11.22
CA LYS A 106 -17.52 -9.74 -11.71
C LYS A 106 -18.68 -9.59 -10.74
N LYS A 107 -18.83 -10.55 -9.81
CA LYS A 107 -19.92 -10.58 -8.82
C LYS A 107 -19.46 -10.13 -7.44
N ALA A 108 -18.19 -9.77 -7.27
CA ALA A 108 -17.72 -9.21 -6.01
C ALA A 108 -18.58 -8.01 -5.61
N PRO A 109 -18.87 -7.81 -4.32
CA PRO A 109 -19.60 -6.64 -3.86
C PRO A 109 -18.85 -5.36 -4.26
N PRO A 110 -19.54 -4.22 -4.38
CA PRO A 110 -18.88 -2.94 -4.55
C PRO A 110 -17.82 -2.73 -3.48
N PHE A 111 -16.70 -2.10 -3.84
CA PHE A 111 -15.55 -1.99 -2.94
C PHE A 111 -15.90 -1.38 -1.57
N LEU A 112 -16.74 -0.36 -1.53
CA LEU A 112 -17.13 0.28 -0.26
C LEU A 112 -17.98 -0.65 0.62
N ASP A 113 -18.81 -1.50 0.04
CA ASP A 113 -19.57 -2.50 0.77
C ASP A 113 -18.64 -3.61 1.29
N TYR A 114 -17.65 -4.01 0.48
CA TYR A 114 -16.60 -4.95 0.90
C TYR A 114 -15.75 -4.37 2.04
N LEU A 115 -15.42 -3.10 1.97
CA LEU A 115 -14.62 -2.43 3.01
C LEU A 115 -15.41 -2.24 4.31
N GLY A 116 -16.72 -1.99 4.20
CA GLY A 116 -17.60 -1.78 5.35
C GLY A 116 -17.06 -0.74 6.33
N ASP A 117 -17.21 -0.99 7.62
CA ASP A 117 -16.72 -0.09 8.68
C ASP A 117 -15.19 -0.06 8.81
N MET A 118 -14.48 -0.99 8.18
CA MET A 118 -13.01 -0.92 8.07
C MET A 118 -12.54 0.37 7.38
N LYS A 119 -13.42 1.00 6.58
CA LYS A 119 -13.21 2.30 5.94
C LYS A 119 -12.66 3.35 6.91
N MET A 120 -13.26 3.49 8.09
CA MET A 120 -12.85 4.48 9.09
C MET A 120 -11.39 4.27 9.53
N PHE A 121 -10.94 3.02 9.62
CA PHE A 121 -9.59 2.68 10.07
C PHE A 121 -8.56 2.82 8.95
N LEU A 122 -8.93 2.47 7.71
CA LEU A 122 -8.09 2.70 6.53
C LEU A 122 -7.89 4.21 6.28
N ASP A 123 -8.91 5.03 6.54
CA ASP A 123 -8.83 6.48 6.45
C ASP A 123 -7.74 7.06 7.37
N LEU A 124 -7.50 6.47 8.54
CA LEU A 124 -6.42 6.90 9.43
C LEU A 124 -5.01 6.76 8.80
N ALA A 125 -4.87 5.89 7.79
CA ALA A 125 -3.63 5.74 7.03
C ALA A 125 -3.59 6.60 5.77
N LEU A 126 -4.74 6.78 5.09
CA LEU A 126 -4.81 7.46 3.78
C LEU A 126 -5.03 8.97 3.87
N ASP A 127 -5.69 9.44 4.93
CA ASP A 127 -5.92 10.86 5.14
C ASP A 127 -4.68 11.57 5.68
N GLY A 128 -4.62 12.87 5.48
CA GLY A 128 -3.60 13.70 6.10
C GLY A 128 -3.72 13.72 7.62
N ARG A 129 -2.62 13.92 8.31
CA ARG A 129 -2.63 14.02 9.78
C ARG A 129 -3.43 15.20 10.30
N ASP A 130 -3.68 16.19 9.47
CA ASP A 130 -4.54 17.32 9.76
C ASP A 130 -6.03 17.02 9.51
N GLY A 131 -6.38 15.80 9.14
CA GLY A 131 -7.73 15.37 8.82
C GLY A 131 -8.16 15.64 7.38
N SER A 132 -7.27 16.11 6.50
CA SER A 132 -7.57 16.31 5.09
C SER A 132 -7.80 14.97 4.38
N GLU A 133 -8.93 14.85 3.68
CA GLU A 133 -9.32 13.63 2.97
C GLU A 133 -8.31 13.30 1.86
N GLY A 134 -7.84 12.04 1.82
CA GLY A 134 -6.83 11.60 0.87
C GLY A 134 -5.55 12.46 0.90
N GLY A 135 -5.26 13.04 2.05
CA GLY A 135 -4.18 13.99 2.27
C GLY A 135 -2.79 13.37 2.35
N SER A 136 -2.62 12.10 1.99
CA SER A 136 -1.34 11.40 1.96
C SER A 136 -0.76 11.34 0.55
N GLU A 137 0.57 11.26 0.47
CA GLU A 137 1.32 10.95 -0.74
C GLU A 137 2.43 9.93 -0.45
N ILE A 138 2.93 9.27 -1.50
CA ILE A 138 4.01 8.30 -1.39
C ILE A 138 5.34 9.05 -1.23
N LEU A 139 6.12 8.65 -0.23
CA LEU A 139 7.49 9.12 -0.01
C LEU A 139 8.48 8.17 -0.68
N GLY A 140 9.05 8.60 -1.79
CA GLY A 140 9.96 7.77 -2.59
C GLY A 140 9.23 6.74 -3.45
N GLY A 141 9.91 5.64 -3.77
CA GLY A 141 9.36 4.53 -4.55
C GLY A 141 8.81 3.39 -3.69
N VAL A 142 8.45 2.30 -4.36
CA VAL A 142 8.11 1.04 -3.70
C VAL A 142 9.38 0.31 -3.26
N GLN A 143 9.35 -0.24 -2.06
CA GLN A 143 10.36 -1.17 -1.58
C GLN A 143 9.83 -2.60 -1.76
N LYS A 144 10.64 -3.47 -2.32
CA LYS A 144 10.27 -4.86 -2.65
C LYS A 144 11.31 -5.82 -2.10
N TRP A 145 10.84 -6.90 -1.50
CA TRP A 145 11.71 -7.99 -1.05
C TRP A 145 10.94 -9.31 -0.99
N THR A 146 11.67 -10.39 -0.87
CA THR A 146 11.09 -11.71 -0.66
C THR A 146 11.43 -12.24 0.73
N MET A 147 10.52 -12.99 1.32
CA MET A 147 10.72 -13.67 2.60
C MET A 147 10.21 -15.11 2.51
N PRO A 148 10.94 -16.08 3.09
CA PRO A 148 10.58 -17.50 3.06
C PRO A 148 9.50 -17.81 4.11
N SER A 149 8.32 -17.20 3.95
CA SER A 149 7.18 -17.36 4.85
C SER A 149 5.86 -17.27 4.11
N ASN A 150 4.80 -17.76 4.74
CA ASN A 150 3.46 -17.61 4.21
C ASN A 150 2.97 -16.16 4.44
N TRP A 151 2.35 -15.56 3.42
CA TRP A 151 1.84 -14.20 3.46
C TRP A 151 0.85 -13.93 4.60
N LYS A 152 0.18 -14.97 5.09
CA LYS A 152 -0.81 -14.85 6.17
C LYS A 152 -0.20 -14.43 7.50
N PHE A 153 1.06 -14.82 7.78
CA PHE A 153 1.74 -14.40 9.01
C PHE A 153 1.88 -12.88 9.08
N ALA A 154 2.36 -12.26 8.01
CA ALA A 154 2.48 -10.82 7.94
C ALA A 154 1.09 -10.13 8.00
N ALA A 155 0.11 -10.63 7.27
CA ALA A 155 -1.25 -10.09 7.27
C ALA A 155 -1.91 -10.20 8.65
N GLU A 156 -1.72 -11.33 9.37
CA GLU A 156 -2.25 -11.54 10.71
C GLU A 156 -1.56 -10.66 11.75
N ASN A 157 -0.25 -10.50 11.66
CA ASN A 157 0.50 -9.62 12.54
C ASN A 157 -0.08 -8.19 12.52
N PHE A 158 -0.35 -7.66 11.33
CA PHE A 158 -0.98 -6.34 11.18
C PHE A 158 -2.48 -6.33 11.51
N ALA A 159 -3.15 -7.49 11.54
CA ALA A 159 -4.57 -7.56 11.87
C ALA A 159 -4.85 -7.36 13.37
N GLY A 160 -3.95 -7.79 14.26
CA GLY A 160 -4.27 -7.69 15.68
C GLY A 160 -3.19 -8.12 16.66
N ASP A 161 -1.99 -8.44 16.22
CA ASP A 161 -0.91 -8.82 17.11
C ASP A 161 -0.29 -7.60 17.80
N GLY A 162 -0.91 -7.15 18.87
CA GLY A 162 -0.39 -6.09 19.71
C GLY A 162 0.63 -6.53 20.77
N TYR A 163 0.93 -7.84 20.83
CA TYR A 163 1.76 -8.43 21.89
C TYR A 163 3.21 -8.66 21.48
N HIS A 164 3.53 -8.69 20.20
CA HIS A 164 4.87 -8.97 19.69
C HIS A 164 5.91 -7.86 19.92
N ASN A 165 5.54 -6.76 20.57
CA ASN A 165 6.49 -5.66 20.91
C ASN A 165 7.77 -6.13 21.62
N ILE A 166 7.75 -7.30 22.25
CA ILE A 166 8.91 -7.88 22.89
C ILE A 166 10.01 -8.24 21.87
N SER A 167 9.64 -8.61 20.66
CA SER A 167 10.59 -8.90 19.58
C SER A 167 11.30 -7.64 19.08
N HIS A 168 10.68 -6.46 19.24
CA HIS A 168 11.26 -5.17 18.87
C HIS A 168 12.13 -4.52 19.96
N ARG A 169 12.54 -5.28 20.97
CA ARG A 169 13.38 -4.74 22.05
C ARG A 169 14.72 -4.19 21.56
N SER A 170 15.29 -4.78 20.52
CA SER A 170 16.51 -4.32 19.88
C SER A 170 16.40 -2.87 19.40
N VAL A 171 15.26 -2.51 18.80
CA VAL A 171 14.92 -1.17 18.30
C VAL A 171 14.88 -0.15 19.45
N ASP A 172 14.25 -0.52 20.56
CA ASP A 172 14.17 0.34 21.75
C ASP A 172 15.55 0.50 22.42
N MET A 173 16.38 -0.55 22.42
CA MET A 173 17.73 -0.49 23.01
C MET A 173 18.65 0.49 22.30
N VAL A 174 18.53 0.65 20.99
CA VAL A 174 19.34 1.61 20.22
C VAL A 174 18.65 2.97 20.05
N GLY A 175 17.46 3.17 20.63
CA GLY A 175 16.77 4.45 20.67
C GLY A 175 16.16 4.91 19.35
N ILE A 176 15.94 4.00 18.38
CA ILE A 176 15.27 4.31 17.11
C ILE A 176 13.79 3.91 17.11
N GLY A 177 13.28 3.45 18.24
CA GLY A 177 11.87 3.13 18.41
C GLY A 177 10.94 4.35 18.23
N PRO A 178 9.62 4.13 18.24
CA PRO A 178 8.64 5.17 17.94
C PRO A 178 8.72 6.42 18.84
N SER A 179 9.24 6.31 20.04
CA SER A 179 9.39 7.47 20.94
C SER A 179 10.62 8.32 20.64
N GLY A 180 11.62 7.80 19.93
CA GLY A 180 12.91 8.47 19.69
C GLY A 180 13.70 8.85 20.96
N ARG A 181 13.15 8.57 22.14
CA ARG A 181 13.68 8.95 23.44
C ARG A 181 13.85 7.72 24.30
N GLY A 182 15.07 7.19 24.34
CA GLY A 182 15.43 6.17 25.29
C GLY A 182 14.63 4.86 25.19
N ARG A 183 14.86 4.00 26.13
CA ARG A 183 14.21 2.70 26.21
C ARG A 183 12.74 2.85 26.60
N ARG A 184 11.82 2.29 25.80
CA ARG A 184 10.59 1.78 26.39
C ARG A 184 10.97 0.57 27.24
N ASP A 185 10.42 0.49 28.44
CA ASP A 185 10.44 -0.80 29.12
C ASP A 185 9.58 -1.75 28.28
N GLY A 186 10.21 -2.80 27.72
CA GLY A 186 9.52 -3.78 26.86
C GLY A 186 8.38 -4.50 27.56
N ASN A 187 8.21 -4.28 28.87
CA ASN A 187 7.10 -4.78 29.68
C ASN A 187 5.93 -3.77 29.78
N GLU A 188 6.08 -2.53 29.34
CA GLU A 188 4.98 -1.56 29.32
C GLU A 188 4.09 -1.78 28.08
N ILE A 189 3.27 -2.80 28.12
CA ILE A 189 2.10 -2.88 27.26
C ILE A 189 1.08 -1.90 27.84
N SER A 190 1.02 -0.70 27.29
CA SER A 190 -0.07 0.23 27.60
C SER A 190 -1.37 -0.33 26.99
N THR A 191 -2.03 -1.20 27.74
CA THR A 191 -3.26 -1.87 27.30
C THR A 191 -4.51 -1.03 27.54
N ALA A 192 -4.40 0.04 28.31
CA ALA A 192 -5.55 0.77 28.87
C ALA A 192 -6.40 1.50 27.80
N THR A 193 -5.88 1.77 26.62
CA THR A 193 -6.57 2.53 25.57
C THR A 193 -6.53 1.83 24.19
N ARG A 194 -5.89 0.67 24.09
CA ARG A 194 -5.76 -0.06 22.83
C ARG A 194 -6.96 -0.92 22.57
N LEU A 195 -7.51 -0.81 21.35
CA LEU A 195 -8.64 -1.59 20.87
C LEU A 195 -8.18 -2.44 19.69
N ASN A 196 -8.45 -3.74 19.78
CA ASN A 196 -8.38 -4.65 18.64
C ASN A 196 -9.80 -4.79 18.10
N ILE A 197 -9.98 -4.44 16.83
CA ILE A 197 -11.27 -4.41 16.16
C ILE A 197 -11.21 -5.39 15.00
N SER A 198 -12.21 -6.25 14.90
CA SER A 198 -12.31 -7.22 13.82
C SER A 198 -13.67 -7.16 13.14
N PHE A 199 -13.67 -7.42 11.85
CA PHE A 199 -14.83 -7.53 10.98
C PHE A 199 -14.83 -8.95 10.39
N PRO A 200 -15.25 -9.97 11.16
CA PRO A 200 -15.07 -11.37 10.80
C PRO A 200 -15.78 -11.76 9.51
N GLU A 201 -16.92 -11.15 9.21
CA GLU A 201 -17.69 -11.37 7.97
C GLU A 201 -16.90 -11.00 6.70
N LEU A 202 -15.98 -10.04 6.83
CA LEU A 202 -15.18 -9.49 5.74
C LEU A 202 -13.70 -9.87 5.84
N GLY A 203 -13.27 -10.42 6.97
CA GLY A 203 -11.89 -10.79 7.24
C GLY A 203 -10.96 -9.62 7.55
N HIS A 204 -11.50 -8.41 7.77
CA HIS A 204 -10.69 -7.24 8.09
C HIS A 204 -10.46 -7.10 9.59
N ALA A 205 -9.34 -6.47 9.96
CA ALA A 205 -9.07 -6.11 11.35
C ALA A 205 -8.14 -4.92 11.47
N ALA A 206 -8.23 -4.23 12.61
CA ALA A 206 -7.40 -3.07 12.92
C ALA A 206 -7.08 -2.97 14.40
N VAL A 207 -5.94 -2.39 14.71
CA VAL A 207 -5.56 -1.97 16.06
C VAL A 207 -5.55 -0.46 16.10
N VAL A 208 -6.21 0.11 17.09
CA VAL A 208 -6.26 1.56 17.31
C VAL A 208 -6.07 1.88 18.78
N ASP A 209 -5.51 3.05 19.07
CA ASP A 209 -5.52 3.61 20.41
C ASP A 209 -6.60 4.70 20.49
N MET A 210 -7.45 4.61 21.49
CA MET A 210 -8.41 5.65 21.81
C MET A 210 -7.79 6.59 22.86
N GLN A 211 -7.74 7.88 22.56
CA GLN A 211 -7.15 8.90 23.42
C GLN A 211 -8.20 9.91 23.87
N PRO A 212 -8.03 10.56 25.04
CA PRO A 212 -8.82 11.75 25.37
C PRO A 212 -8.72 12.81 24.28
N LYS A 213 -9.80 13.56 24.05
CA LYS A 213 -9.88 14.55 22.95
C LYS A 213 -8.80 15.63 23.02
N ASP A 214 -8.38 15.99 24.20
CA ASP A 214 -7.37 17.02 24.50
C ASP A 214 -5.93 16.50 24.41
N THR A 215 -5.73 15.18 24.30
CA THR A 215 -4.40 14.59 24.18
C THR A 215 -3.77 14.94 22.84
N ALA A 216 -2.66 15.68 22.88
CA ALA A 216 -1.84 15.90 21.71
C ALA A 216 -0.90 14.72 21.47
N GLN A 217 -0.97 14.09 20.29
CA GLN A 217 0.05 13.15 19.88
C GLN A 217 1.15 13.86 19.12
N VAL A 218 2.28 14.04 19.75
CA VAL A 218 3.46 14.56 19.10
C VAL A 218 4.40 13.40 18.78
N ALA A 219 4.67 13.22 17.50
CA ALA A 219 5.65 12.26 17.07
C ALA A 219 7.05 12.82 17.32
N THR A 220 7.78 12.22 18.24
CA THR A 220 9.16 12.60 18.58
C THR A 220 10.17 11.60 18.02
N TYR A 221 9.79 10.84 17.03
CA TYR A 221 10.54 9.68 16.49
C TYR A 221 11.95 10.00 15.99
N THR A 222 12.21 11.24 15.67
CA THR A 222 13.48 11.60 15.03
C THR A 222 14.39 12.43 15.93
N ASN A 223 13.91 12.84 17.11
CA ASN A 223 14.60 13.82 17.98
C ASN A 223 15.03 15.08 17.21
N THR A 224 14.24 15.50 16.24
CA THR A 224 14.56 16.60 15.33
C THR A 224 13.48 17.67 15.46
N LEU A 225 13.85 18.87 15.93
CA LEU A 225 12.89 19.96 16.24
C LEU A 225 11.97 20.29 15.06
N VAL A 226 12.52 20.41 13.85
CA VAL A 226 11.72 20.75 12.67
C VAL A 226 10.60 19.73 12.41
N VAL A 227 10.87 18.44 12.68
CA VAL A 227 9.88 17.37 12.51
C VAL A 227 8.87 17.39 13.67
N GLU A 228 9.31 17.64 14.89
CA GLU A 228 8.41 17.76 16.05
C GLU A 228 7.46 18.96 15.87
N GLU A 229 7.94 20.11 15.46
CA GLU A 229 7.15 21.32 15.20
C GLU A 229 6.13 21.09 14.08
N TYR A 230 6.57 20.46 13.00
CA TYR A 230 5.68 20.07 11.89
C TYR A 230 4.52 19.20 12.40
N PHE A 231 4.80 18.13 13.14
CA PHE A 231 3.76 17.26 13.66
C PHE A 231 2.87 17.93 14.71
N ARG A 232 3.39 18.84 15.53
CA ARG A 232 2.58 19.64 16.46
C ARG A 232 1.55 20.49 15.72
N GLY A 233 1.96 21.13 14.63
CA GLY A 233 1.08 21.93 13.78
C GLY A 233 -0.02 21.09 13.11
N ARG A 234 0.33 19.90 12.61
CA ARG A 234 -0.65 18.97 12.01
C ARG A 234 -1.64 18.44 13.04
N GLU A 235 -1.16 18.07 14.22
CA GLU A 235 -2.02 17.55 15.29
C GLU A 235 -2.98 18.61 15.84
N ALA A 236 -2.58 19.87 15.91
CA ALA A 236 -3.47 20.96 16.28
C ALA A 236 -4.66 21.06 15.30
N LYS A 237 -4.39 21.07 13.99
CA LYS A 237 -5.44 21.08 12.95
C LYS A 237 -6.33 19.85 13.00
N ARG A 238 -5.74 18.67 13.23
CA ARG A 238 -6.48 17.44 13.37
C ARG A 238 -7.49 17.52 14.51
N ARG A 239 -7.08 18.01 15.68
CA ARG A 239 -7.98 18.17 16.84
C ARG A 239 -9.15 19.11 16.54
N GLU A 240 -8.89 20.21 15.84
CA GLU A 240 -9.96 21.12 15.38
C GLU A 240 -10.95 20.38 14.45
N SER A 241 -10.45 19.51 13.55
CA SER A 241 -11.27 18.77 12.60
C SER A 241 -12.06 17.61 13.21
N LEU A 242 -11.71 17.13 14.41
CA LEU A 242 -12.38 15.98 15.04
C LEU A 242 -13.83 16.29 15.41
N GLY A 243 -14.12 17.52 15.87
CA GLY A 243 -15.45 17.87 16.40
C GLY A 243 -15.86 16.91 17.51
N ASP A 244 -17.00 16.23 17.35
CA ASP A 244 -17.51 15.25 18.33
C ASP A 244 -16.99 13.81 18.11
N ARG A 245 -16.21 13.58 17.05
CA ARG A 245 -15.65 12.25 16.77
C ARG A 245 -14.65 11.81 17.85
N PRO A 246 -14.56 10.49 18.14
CA PRO A 246 -13.55 9.99 19.06
C PRO A 246 -12.14 10.26 18.53
N ASN A 247 -11.20 10.54 19.44
CA ASN A 247 -9.79 10.71 19.10
C ASN A 247 -9.12 9.34 18.93
N LEU A 248 -9.36 8.71 17.76
CA LEU A 248 -8.74 7.45 17.40
C LEU A 248 -7.40 7.69 16.71
N ILE A 249 -6.42 6.92 17.12
CA ILE A 249 -5.09 6.93 16.54
C ILE A 249 -4.85 5.55 15.95
N GLY A 250 -4.79 5.51 14.63
CA GLY A 250 -4.50 4.29 13.92
C GLY A 250 -3.11 3.76 14.28
N MET A 251 -3.05 2.44 14.52
CA MET A 251 -1.80 1.71 14.70
C MET A 251 -1.49 0.94 13.44
N VAL A 252 -2.09 -0.23 13.34
CA VAL A 252 -1.94 -1.18 12.23
C VAL A 252 -3.31 -1.70 11.82
N GLY A 253 -3.42 -2.25 10.64
CA GLY A 253 -4.62 -2.94 10.21
C GLY A 253 -4.37 -3.72 8.93
N THR A 254 -5.26 -4.68 8.68
CA THR A 254 -5.27 -5.49 7.46
C THR A 254 -6.63 -5.43 6.81
N VAL A 255 -6.65 -5.00 5.56
CA VAL A 255 -7.77 -5.20 4.64
C VAL A 255 -7.53 -6.55 3.95
N PHE A 256 -8.36 -7.54 4.28
CA PHE A 256 -8.22 -8.88 3.74
C PHE A 256 -8.26 -8.85 2.19
N PRO A 257 -7.52 -9.71 1.46
CA PRO A 257 -6.67 -10.74 2.03
C PRO A 257 -5.27 -10.27 2.46
N ASN A 258 -4.59 -9.42 1.72
CA ASN A 258 -3.15 -9.29 1.78
C ASN A 258 -2.63 -7.84 1.74
N MET A 259 -3.50 -6.87 2.00
CA MET A 259 -3.09 -5.48 2.15
C MET A 259 -3.08 -5.11 3.63
N SER A 260 -1.93 -4.65 4.13
CA SER A 260 -1.80 -4.14 5.49
C SER A 260 -1.33 -2.69 5.49
N TYR A 261 -1.58 -2.00 6.59
CA TYR A 261 -1.11 -0.63 6.77
C TYR A 261 -0.59 -0.38 8.18
N LEU A 262 0.32 0.58 8.29
CA LEU A 262 0.75 1.21 9.52
C LEU A 262 0.34 2.68 9.46
N ALA A 263 -0.60 3.11 10.33
CA ALA A 263 -1.13 4.47 10.32
C ALA A 263 -0.33 5.43 11.22
N ARG A 264 0.58 4.91 12.04
CA ARG A 264 1.56 5.71 12.81
C ARG A 264 2.80 6.02 11.98
N GLN A 265 3.84 6.58 12.65
CA GLN A 265 5.16 6.74 12.05
C GLN A 265 6.02 5.48 12.32
N PRO A 266 6.66 4.93 11.30
CA PRO A 266 6.55 5.29 9.87
C PRO A 266 5.20 4.89 9.29
N ARG A 267 4.49 5.83 8.64
CA ARG A 267 3.22 5.52 7.99
C ARG A 267 3.47 4.79 6.68
N SER A 268 2.81 3.66 6.47
CA SER A 268 3.05 2.83 5.29
C SER A 268 1.85 1.96 4.91
N ILE A 269 1.86 1.52 3.66
CA ILE A 269 1.01 0.46 3.13
C ILE A 269 1.93 -0.68 2.70
N ALA A 270 1.53 -1.91 2.98
CA ALA A 270 2.20 -3.12 2.55
C ALA A 270 1.25 -4.04 1.78
N MET A 271 1.78 -4.68 0.74
CA MET A 271 1.11 -5.76 0.01
C MET A 271 1.93 -7.03 0.15
N TRP A 272 1.28 -8.10 0.58
CA TRP A 272 1.89 -9.41 0.81
C TRP A 272 1.52 -10.33 -0.34
N HIS A 273 2.31 -10.32 -1.41
CA HIS A 273 2.03 -11.13 -2.62
C HIS A 273 2.46 -12.57 -2.43
N PRO A 274 1.53 -13.56 -2.46
CA PRO A 274 1.93 -14.96 -2.42
C PRO A 274 2.73 -15.35 -3.67
N ARG A 275 3.83 -16.05 -3.46
CA ARG A 275 4.65 -16.66 -4.52
C ARG A 275 4.78 -18.17 -4.33
N GLY A 276 3.90 -18.74 -3.51
CA GLY A 276 3.82 -20.11 -3.09
C GLY A 276 3.38 -20.19 -1.63
N PRO A 277 3.26 -21.41 -1.06
CA PRO A 277 2.85 -21.56 0.33
C PRO A 277 3.89 -21.02 1.32
N ASP A 278 5.16 -21.07 0.97
CA ASP A 278 6.30 -20.75 1.83
C ASP A 278 7.15 -19.58 1.28
N LEU A 279 6.58 -18.78 0.38
CA LEU A 279 7.29 -17.64 -0.20
C LEU A 279 6.32 -16.47 -0.39
N THR A 280 6.69 -15.33 0.17
CA THR A 280 5.97 -14.07 0.03
C THR A 280 6.88 -13.01 -0.60
N GLU A 281 6.39 -12.30 -1.58
CA GLU A 281 7.00 -11.07 -2.06
C GLU A 281 6.26 -9.89 -1.43
N ALA A 282 6.95 -9.15 -0.57
CA ALA A 282 6.41 -7.99 0.12
C ALA A 282 6.71 -6.71 -0.67
N TRP A 283 5.71 -5.85 -0.81
CA TRP A 283 5.85 -4.52 -1.38
C TRP A 283 5.40 -3.51 -0.34
N ARG A 284 6.19 -2.46 -0.09
CA ARG A 284 5.86 -1.41 0.88
C ARG A 284 6.06 -0.03 0.28
N TRP A 285 5.06 0.82 0.51
CA TRP A 285 5.10 2.25 0.21
C TRP A 285 5.04 3.02 1.51
N PHE A 286 5.96 3.94 1.69
CA PHE A 286 5.89 4.88 2.79
C PHE A 286 5.00 6.06 2.43
N LEU A 287 4.22 6.53 3.40
CA LEU A 287 3.28 7.63 3.25
C LEU A 287 3.68 8.80 4.12
N ILE A 288 3.51 9.99 3.56
CA ILE A 288 3.62 11.27 4.26
C ILE A 288 2.41 12.14 3.91
N ASP A 289 2.22 13.24 4.65
CA ASP A 289 1.20 14.20 4.28
C ASP A 289 1.60 14.94 3.00
N LYS A 290 0.63 15.24 2.14
CA LYS A 290 0.83 16.14 1.01
C LYS A 290 1.35 17.49 1.50
N ASN A 291 2.20 18.12 0.69
CA ASN A 291 2.83 19.41 1.01
C ASN A 291 3.73 19.39 2.27
N THR A 292 4.23 18.23 2.69
CA THR A 292 5.26 18.14 3.70
C THR A 292 6.52 18.89 3.23
N PRO A 293 7.13 19.77 4.05
CA PRO A 293 8.37 20.47 3.68
C PRO A 293 9.50 19.48 3.37
N ASP A 294 10.36 19.83 2.41
CA ASP A 294 11.42 18.92 1.93
C ASP A 294 12.41 18.54 3.03
N GLU A 295 12.73 19.45 3.94
CA GLU A 295 13.58 19.16 5.11
C GLU A 295 12.97 18.09 6.04
N VAL A 296 11.63 18.12 6.21
CA VAL A 296 10.89 17.12 6.99
C VAL A 296 10.84 15.80 6.22
N LYS A 297 10.60 15.85 4.88
CA LYS A 297 10.61 14.66 4.02
C LYS A 297 11.92 13.90 4.12
N GLU A 298 13.05 14.61 4.07
CA GLU A 298 14.38 13.98 4.10
C GLU A 298 14.64 13.27 5.44
N VAL A 299 14.30 13.90 6.56
CA VAL A 299 14.45 13.27 7.89
C VAL A 299 13.53 12.04 8.00
N LEU A 300 12.27 12.17 7.56
CA LEU A 300 11.32 11.05 7.61
C LEU A 300 11.75 9.91 6.68
N ARG A 301 12.27 10.20 5.50
CA ARG A 301 12.76 9.19 4.55
C ARG A 301 13.86 8.34 5.18
N HIS A 302 14.84 8.96 5.80
CA HIS A 302 15.91 8.24 6.52
C HIS A 302 15.38 7.44 7.71
N TYR A 303 14.46 8.00 8.47
CA TYR A 303 13.85 7.30 9.58
C TYR A 303 13.06 6.07 9.10
N TYR A 304 12.24 6.21 8.06
CA TYR A 304 11.40 5.12 7.55
C TYR A 304 12.24 3.97 7.02
N ILE A 305 13.32 4.28 6.30
CA ILE A 305 14.24 3.26 5.78
C ILE A 305 14.86 2.45 6.91
N ARG A 306 15.42 3.08 7.93
CA ARG A 306 16.08 2.35 9.02
C ARG A 306 15.11 1.65 9.97
N TYR A 307 13.83 2.01 9.96
CA TYR A 307 12.82 1.43 10.86
C TYR A 307 12.08 0.27 10.19
N SER A 308 11.42 0.48 9.05
CA SER A 308 10.48 -0.47 8.43
C SER A 308 10.81 -0.82 6.97
N SER A 309 12.02 -0.55 6.46
CA SER A 309 12.44 -1.09 5.16
C SER A 309 12.87 -2.55 5.29
N PRO A 310 13.13 -3.26 4.17
CA PRO A 310 13.68 -4.61 4.22
C PRO A 310 14.94 -4.76 5.06
N GLY A 311 15.76 -3.71 5.14
CA GLY A 311 16.92 -3.63 6.02
C GLY A 311 16.65 -2.87 7.32
N GLY A 312 15.41 -2.50 7.60
CA GLY A 312 15.00 -1.81 8.80
C GLY A 312 14.89 -2.75 9.99
N MET A 313 15.16 -2.25 11.19
CA MET A 313 15.27 -3.11 12.36
C MET A 313 13.96 -3.79 12.73
N THR A 314 12.82 -3.09 12.69
CA THR A 314 11.52 -3.71 13.03
C THR A 314 11.11 -4.75 12.01
N GLU A 315 11.39 -4.52 10.73
CA GLU A 315 11.05 -5.48 9.69
C GLU A 315 11.92 -6.73 9.77
N GLN A 316 13.20 -6.59 10.15
CA GLN A 316 14.09 -7.73 10.38
C GLN A 316 13.61 -8.58 11.56
N ASP A 317 13.20 -7.94 12.66
CA ASP A 317 12.64 -8.64 13.83
C ASP A 317 11.37 -9.40 13.45
N ASP A 318 10.48 -8.79 12.67
CA ASP A 318 9.23 -9.41 12.22
C ASP A 318 9.49 -10.57 11.27
N MET A 319 10.36 -10.40 10.27
CA MET A 319 10.70 -11.45 9.31
C MET A 319 11.31 -12.66 9.98
N GLU A 320 12.15 -12.48 11.00
CA GLU A 320 12.71 -13.58 11.78
C GLU A 320 11.59 -14.41 12.44
N ASN A 321 10.59 -13.74 13.04
CA ASN A 321 9.46 -14.42 13.66
C ASN A 321 8.56 -15.14 12.66
N TRP A 322 8.41 -14.61 11.44
CA TRP A 322 7.54 -15.23 10.41
C TRP A 322 8.21 -16.36 9.64
N ASN A 323 9.52 -16.48 9.71
CA ASN A 323 10.29 -17.50 8.99
C ASN A 323 10.41 -18.83 9.75
N TYR A 324 10.05 -18.86 11.04
CA TYR A 324 10.07 -20.02 11.91
C TYR A 324 8.66 -20.35 12.43
#